data_ac5df6c64493eed1f035b50aa963de3a
#
_entry.id   ac5df6c64493eed1f035b50aa963de3a
#
_cell.length_a   1.000
_cell.length_b   1.000
_cell.length_c   1.000
_cell.angle_alpha   90.00
_cell.angle_beta   90.00
_cell.angle_gamma   90.00
#
_symmetry.space_group_name_H-M   'P 1'
#
loop_
_entity.id
_entity.type
_entity.pdbx_description
1 polymer ?
#
loop_
_entity_poly.entity_id
_entity_poly.type
_entity_poly.pdbx_seq_one_letter_code
_entity_poly.pdbx_strand_id
1 'polypeptide(L)'
;MGNTSIFAAERSFDIGCRVIKWDEPGGFDFTPKGKYNKRDINFEKLSPLMKQFCVHYSVTYRASHMFTGLNSRGLSVNFMIDDDVNDQGYATIYQCLPIMYGAWSQGGVYNNMGPGVEISYMPQAWEKNMYTQADIKKWNVQPHDTAVATVHGTKLKVHLPTKAQIASLIQLMWGFTELFPHVPAKFPRTPQGFLVTTKLEKPETYSGFVNHYHLTRSKMDTLGLDMEMIEREVELRKMIGY
;
A
#
# COMPACT_ATOMS: atom_id res chain seq x y z
N MET A 1 22.73 9.96 3.26
CA MET A 1 21.75 8.87 3.15
C MET A 1 20.37 9.49 3.38
N GLY A 2 19.37 9.14 2.58
CA GLY A 2 17.98 9.62 2.78
C GLY A 2 17.35 8.99 4.02
N ASN A 3 16.14 9.47 4.39
CA ASN A 3 15.36 8.89 5.47
C ASN A 3 14.91 7.45 5.09
N THR A 4 14.92 6.55 6.06
CA THR A 4 14.54 5.15 5.92
C THR A 4 13.44 4.73 6.90
N SER A 5 12.88 5.70 7.65
CA SER A 5 11.92 5.40 8.71
C SER A 5 10.49 5.79 8.35
N ILE A 6 9.54 4.94 8.71
CA ILE A 6 8.11 5.25 8.72
C ILE A 6 7.71 5.84 10.08
N PHE A 7 6.66 6.69 10.10
CA PHE A 7 6.25 7.46 11.26
C PHE A 7 4.80 7.18 11.68
N ALA A 8 4.61 6.92 12.97
CA ALA A 8 3.31 6.64 13.59
C ALA A 8 3.19 7.38 14.93
N ALA A 9 2.43 8.47 14.99
CA ALA A 9 2.38 9.38 16.12
C ALA A 9 3.79 9.88 16.48
N GLU A 10 4.27 9.68 17.72
CA GLU A 10 5.61 10.05 18.17
C GLU A 10 6.67 8.94 17.93
N ARG A 11 6.30 7.81 17.35
CA ARG A 11 7.23 6.70 17.09
C ARG A 11 7.60 6.62 15.62
N SER A 12 8.82 6.17 15.38
CA SER A 12 9.31 5.82 14.05
C SER A 12 9.96 4.44 14.07
N PHE A 13 9.98 3.79 12.92
CA PHE A 13 10.67 2.51 12.73
C PHE A 13 11.46 2.55 11.43
N ASP A 14 12.74 2.19 11.50
CA ASP A 14 13.62 2.11 10.33
C ASP A 14 13.32 0.83 9.55
N ILE A 15 12.91 0.97 8.30
CA ILE A 15 12.58 -0.14 7.40
C ILE A 15 13.71 -0.46 6.40
N GLY A 16 14.87 0.20 6.52
CA GLY A 16 16.06 -0.08 5.71
C GLY A 16 15.99 0.31 4.24
N CYS A 17 14.89 0.91 3.77
CA CYS A 17 14.77 1.41 2.40
C CYS A 17 14.27 2.86 2.38
N ARG A 18 14.49 3.55 1.24
CA ARG A 18 14.22 4.99 1.12
C ARG A 18 12.74 5.32 1.36
N VAL A 19 12.49 6.22 2.32
CA VAL A 19 11.19 6.84 2.59
C VAL A 19 11.31 8.34 2.44
N ILE A 20 10.44 8.97 1.65
CA ILE A 20 10.30 10.43 1.57
C ILE A 20 9.00 10.80 2.28
N LYS A 21 9.10 11.60 3.35
CA LYS A 21 7.93 12.00 4.14
C LYS A 21 7.26 13.24 3.56
N TRP A 22 6.02 13.46 3.95
CA TRP A 22 5.16 14.58 3.52
C TRP A 22 5.77 15.97 3.80
N ASP A 23 6.62 16.11 4.82
CA ASP A 23 7.29 17.33 5.28
C ASP A 23 8.73 17.46 4.78
N GLU A 24 9.20 16.54 3.93
CA GLU A 24 10.55 16.54 3.36
C GLU A 24 10.55 17.09 1.92
N PRO A 25 11.70 17.63 1.44
CA PRO A 25 11.84 18.03 0.04
C PRO A 25 11.55 16.87 -0.92
N GLY A 26 10.63 17.08 -1.86
CA GLY A 26 10.17 16.06 -2.80
C GLY A 26 9.05 15.16 -2.26
N GLY A 27 8.62 15.37 -1.02
CA GLY A 27 7.49 14.66 -0.43
C GLY A 27 6.14 15.10 -1.00
N PHE A 28 5.15 14.24 -0.84
CA PHE A 28 3.76 14.48 -1.22
C PHE A 28 2.90 14.65 0.03
N ASP A 29 2.32 15.84 0.21
CA ASP A 29 1.54 16.20 1.40
C ASP A 29 0.05 16.31 1.07
N PHE A 30 -0.78 15.43 1.64
CA PHE A 30 -2.24 15.52 1.50
C PHE A 30 -2.89 16.45 2.55
N THR A 31 -2.14 16.94 3.54
CA THR A 31 -2.74 17.71 4.65
C THR A 31 -3.42 19.02 4.22
N PRO A 32 -2.98 19.74 3.18
CA PRO A 32 -3.63 20.99 2.79
C PRO A 32 -4.98 20.80 2.09
N LYS A 33 -5.21 19.71 1.35
CA LYS A 33 -6.38 19.53 0.48
C LYS A 33 -7.04 18.16 0.57
N GLY A 34 -6.28 17.11 0.91
CA GLY A 34 -6.80 15.77 1.04
C GLY A 34 -7.75 15.65 2.23
N LYS A 35 -8.79 14.83 2.07
CA LYS A 35 -9.63 14.45 3.20
C LYS A 35 -8.96 13.35 3.99
N TYR A 36 -8.92 13.49 5.29
CA TYR A 36 -8.44 12.48 6.23
C TYR A 36 -9.05 12.73 7.61
N ASN A 37 -9.07 11.69 8.43
CA ASN A 37 -9.51 11.81 9.81
C ASN A 37 -8.31 12.18 10.67
N LYS A 38 -8.14 13.48 10.96
CA LYS A 38 -7.08 13.95 11.84
C LYS A 38 -7.29 13.40 13.25
N ARG A 39 -6.22 12.85 13.83
CA ARG A 39 -6.19 12.42 15.22
C ARG A 39 -5.01 13.08 15.91
N ASP A 40 -5.29 13.68 17.03
CA ASP A 40 -4.26 14.23 17.93
C ASP A 40 -4.14 13.29 19.13
N ILE A 41 -3.49 12.16 18.90
CA ILE A 41 -3.34 11.06 19.86
C ILE A 41 -1.92 10.53 19.86
N ASN A 42 -1.45 10.11 21.02
CA ASN A 42 -0.16 9.45 21.18
C ASN A 42 -0.22 7.99 20.70
N PHE A 43 0.94 7.33 20.64
CA PHE A 43 1.07 5.97 20.16
C PHE A 43 0.28 4.95 20.99
N GLU A 44 0.18 5.13 22.30
CA GLU A 44 -0.57 4.22 23.18
C GLU A 44 -2.06 4.20 22.83
N LYS A 45 -2.63 5.37 22.50
CA LYS A 45 -4.01 5.48 22.04
C LYS A 45 -4.19 5.06 20.59
N LEU A 46 -3.16 5.23 19.75
CA LEU A 46 -3.19 4.83 18.35
C LEU A 46 -3.13 3.31 18.20
N SER A 47 -2.23 2.67 18.93
CA SER A 47 -1.93 1.24 18.75
C SER A 47 -3.16 0.33 18.76
N PRO A 48 -4.09 0.40 19.73
CA PRO A 48 -5.26 -0.49 19.75
C PRO A 48 -6.27 -0.23 18.61
N LEU A 49 -6.17 0.90 17.91
CA LEU A 49 -7.02 1.22 16.77
C LEU A 49 -6.53 0.59 15.48
N MET A 50 -5.24 0.26 15.41
CA MET A 50 -4.63 -0.33 14.22
C MET A 50 -4.95 -1.83 14.16
N LYS A 51 -5.65 -2.23 13.12
CA LYS A 51 -6.06 -3.61 12.88
C LYS A 51 -5.64 -4.11 11.50
N GLN A 52 -5.55 -3.22 10.52
CA GLN A 52 -5.37 -3.60 9.13
C GLN A 52 -4.27 -2.80 8.47
N PHE A 53 -3.62 -3.41 7.48
CA PHE A 53 -2.79 -2.73 6.49
C PHE A 53 -3.42 -3.01 5.12
N CYS A 54 -3.89 -1.96 4.44
CA CYS A 54 -4.61 -2.10 3.18
C CYS A 54 -3.72 -1.80 1.97
N VAL A 55 -3.70 -2.72 1.01
CA VAL A 55 -2.93 -2.58 -0.23
C VAL A 55 -3.87 -2.23 -1.39
N HIS A 56 -3.45 -1.22 -2.17
CA HIS A 56 -4.12 -0.74 -3.38
C HIS A 56 -3.15 -0.70 -4.56
N TYR A 57 -3.65 -0.69 -5.79
CA TYR A 57 -2.92 -0.22 -6.96
C TYR A 57 -3.50 1.10 -7.46
N SER A 58 -2.63 1.99 -7.92
CA SER A 58 -3.00 3.38 -8.20
C SER A 58 -3.62 3.65 -9.56
N VAL A 59 -3.57 2.68 -10.47
CA VAL A 59 -3.94 2.88 -11.90
C VAL A 59 -3.06 3.93 -12.59
N THR A 60 -1.85 4.18 -12.07
CA THR A 60 -0.84 5.06 -12.65
C THR A 60 0.54 4.43 -12.49
N TYR A 61 1.52 4.88 -13.30
CA TYR A 61 2.90 4.42 -13.18
C TYR A 61 3.82 5.38 -12.39
N ARG A 62 3.31 6.51 -11.91
CA ARG A 62 4.13 7.48 -11.16
C ARG A 62 3.41 7.94 -9.90
N ALA A 63 4.13 7.98 -8.79
CA ALA A 63 3.61 8.50 -7.53
C ALA A 63 3.11 9.95 -7.65
N SER A 64 3.77 10.79 -8.46
CA SER A 64 3.34 12.16 -8.72
C SER A 64 1.98 12.26 -9.41
N HIS A 65 1.68 11.36 -10.35
CA HIS A 65 0.37 11.29 -11.02
C HIS A 65 -0.70 10.77 -10.07
N MET A 66 -0.36 9.76 -9.27
CA MET A 66 -1.21 9.23 -8.22
C MET A 66 -1.60 10.32 -7.22
N PHE A 67 -0.59 11.04 -6.69
CA PHE A 67 -0.81 12.16 -5.77
C PHE A 67 -1.76 13.20 -6.37
N THR A 68 -1.47 13.64 -7.61
CA THR A 68 -2.29 14.62 -8.32
C THR A 68 -3.73 14.13 -8.48
N GLY A 69 -3.93 12.88 -8.89
CA GLY A 69 -5.24 12.27 -9.10
C GLY A 69 -6.05 12.09 -7.81
N LEU A 70 -5.43 11.70 -6.71
CA LEU A 70 -6.08 11.58 -5.40
C LEU A 70 -6.42 12.96 -4.83
N ASN A 71 -5.44 13.89 -4.84
CA ASN A 71 -5.58 15.21 -4.25
C ASN A 71 -6.64 16.06 -4.98
N SER A 72 -6.74 15.95 -6.31
CA SER A 72 -7.79 16.65 -7.10
C SER A 72 -9.20 16.20 -6.75
N ARG A 73 -9.37 14.95 -6.30
CA ARG A 73 -10.64 14.38 -5.84
C ARG A 73 -10.88 14.55 -4.33
N GLY A 74 -9.98 15.21 -3.63
CA GLY A 74 -10.02 15.34 -2.17
C GLY A 74 -9.85 14.01 -1.43
N LEU A 75 -9.16 13.03 -2.04
CA LEU A 75 -8.80 11.75 -1.43
C LEU A 75 -7.38 11.81 -0.87
N SER A 76 -7.01 10.82 -0.09
CA SER A 76 -5.67 10.68 0.48
C SER A 76 -5.31 9.22 0.72
N VAL A 77 -4.01 8.95 0.85
CA VAL A 77 -3.46 7.66 1.27
C VAL A 77 -2.27 7.91 2.20
N ASN A 78 -1.96 6.97 3.09
CA ASN A 78 -0.80 7.14 3.98
C ASN A 78 0.52 6.92 3.23
N PHE A 79 0.58 5.93 2.33
CA PHE A 79 1.79 5.56 1.63
C PHE A 79 1.56 5.43 0.12
N MET A 80 2.60 5.76 -0.65
CA MET A 80 2.67 5.46 -2.08
C MET A 80 4.02 4.79 -2.37
N ILE A 81 4.03 3.81 -3.30
CA ILE A 81 5.25 3.18 -3.82
C ILE A 81 5.34 3.52 -5.30
N ASP A 82 6.44 4.21 -5.70
CA ASP A 82 6.65 4.64 -7.09
C ASP A 82 7.04 3.46 -8.00
N ASP A 83 7.09 3.70 -9.29
CA ASP A 83 7.60 2.79 -10.30
C ASP A 83 9.04 3.21 -10.69
N ASP A 84 9.93 3.11 -9.72
CA ASP A 84 11.36 3.34 -9.85
C ASP A 84 12.15 2.20 -9.19
N VAL A 85 13.46 2.26 -9.32
CA VAL A 85 14.38 1.35 -8.62
C VAL A 85 15.66 2.09 -8.28
N ASN A 86 16.10 1.99 -7.03
CA ASN A 86 17.38 2.50 -6.56
C ASN A 86 18.49 1.43 -6.62
N ASP A 87 19.74 1.84 -6.31
CA ASP A 87 20.91 0.95 -6.34
C ASP A 87 20.82 -0.23 -5.35
N GLN A 88 19.95 -0.15 -4.36
CA GLN A 88 19.69 -1.22 -3.39
C GLN A 88 18.57 -2.18 -3.83
N GLY A 89 17.94 -1.94 -4.99
CA GLY A 89 16.85 -2.75 -5.53
C GLY A 89 15.48 -2.45 -4.97
N TYR A 90 15.29 -1.29 -4.30
CA TYR A 90 14.00 -0.84 -3.76
C TYR A 90 13.39 0.27 -4.62
N ALA A 91 12.07 0.28 -4.71
CA ALA A 91 11.30 1.42 -5.18
C ALA A 91 11.18 2.49 -4.07
N THR A 92 11.04 3.76 -4.46
CA THR A 92 10.84 4.85 -3.48
C THR A 92 9.48 4.74 -2.81
N ILE A 93 9.49 4.78 -1.48
CA ILE A 93 8.27 4.89 -0.66
C ILE A 93 8.06 6.36 -0.31
N TYR A 94 6.83 6.84 -0.51
CA TYR A 94 6.38 8.13 -0.01
C TYR A 94 5.44 7.90 1.17
N GLN A 95 5.76 8.46 2.33
CA GLN A 95 4.80 8.57 3.42
C GLN A 95 4.11 9.94 3.32
N CYS A 96 2.87 9.96 2.85
CA CYS A 96 2.13 11.17 2.50
C CYS A 96 1.26 11.71 3.64
N LEU A 97 1.02 10.88 4.66
CA LEU A 97 0.34 11.21 5.92
C LEU A 97 0.93 10.37 7.05
N PRO A 98 1.02 10.90 8.28
CA PRO A 98 1.30 10.07 9.45
C PRO A 98 0.31 8.91 9.58
N ILE A 99 0.76 7.75 10.06
CA ILE A 99 -0.13 6.58 10.25
C ILE A 99 -1.29 6.90 11.19
N MET A 100 -1.09 7.81 12.14
CA MET A 100 -2.17 8.23 13.06
C MET A 100 -3.36 8.89 12.34
N TYR A 101 -3.18 9.42 11.13
CA TYR A 101 -4.28 10.01 10.37
C TYR A 101 -4.97 8.95 9.51
N GLY A 102 -6.29 8.83 9.67
CA GLY A 102 -7.10 7.92 8.87
C GLY A 102 -7.26 8.46 7.45
N ALA A 103 -6.46 7.96 6.52
CA ALA A 103 -6.51 8.37 5.12
C ALA A 103 -7.83 7.94 4.45
N TRP A 104 -8.30 8.73 3.46
CA TRP A 104 -9.55 8.45 2.74
C TRP A 104 -9.28 7.65 1.46
N SER A 105 -8.78 6.42 1.62
CA SER A 105 -8.50 5.46 0.53
C SER A 105 -9.31 4.18 0.60
N GLN A 106 -9.72 3.75 1.80
CA GLN A 106 -10.30 2.43 2.02
C GLN A 106 -11.84 2.45 2.09
N GLY A 107 -12.42 3.63 2.34
CA GLY A 107 -13.85 3.86 2.46
C GLY A 107 -14.42 3.60 3.87
N GLY A 108 -15.39 4.43 4.29
CA GLY A 108 -16.15 4.27 5.52
C GLY A 108 -15.29 4.10 6.77
N VAL A 109 -15.62 3.11 7.59
CA VAL A 109 -14.93 2.82 8.85
C VAL A 109 -13.50 2.32 8.66
N TYR A 110 -13.21 1.71 7.50
CA TYR A 110 -11.90 1.11 7.20
C TYR A 110 -10.79 2.16 7.12
N ASN A 111 -11.11 3.40 6.75
CA ASN A 111 -10.18 4.54 6.77
C ASN A 111 -9.53 4.77 8.15
N ASN A 112 -10.11 4.21 9.21
CA ASN A 112 -9.65 4.38 10.58
C ASN A 112 -9.00 3.13 11.18
N MET A 113 -8.97 2.02 10.45
CA MET A 113 -8.51 0.73 10.97
C MET A 113 -7.03 0.45 10.71
N GLY A 114 -6.37 1.30 9.94
CA GLY A 114 -4.95 1.18 9.62
C GLY A 114 -4.58 1.98 8.38
N PRO A 115 -3.28 2.03 8.05
CA PRO A 115 -2.82 2.74 6.87
C PRO A 115 -3.16 2.00 5.58
N GLY A 116 -3.24 2.79 4.49
CA GLY A 116 -3.27 2.29 3.12
C GLY A 116 -1.96 2.59 2.38
N VAL A 117 -1.62 1.73 1.43
CA VAL A 117 -0.55 1.96 0.45
C VAL A 117 -1.10 1.82 -0.97
N GLU A 118 -0.77 2.77 -1.82
CA GLU A 118 -1.02 2.73 -3.26
C GLU A 118 0.28 2.37 -3.99
N ILE A 119 0.26 1.33 -4.82
CA ILE A 119 1.42 0.91 -5.61
C ILE A 119 1.22 1.34 -7.07
N SER A 120 2.27 1.91 -7.68
CA SER A 120 2.24 2.44 -9.06
C SER A 120 2.23 1.33 -10.09
N TYR A 121 1.09 0.69 -10.33
CA TYR A 121 0.82 -0.24 -11.43
C TYR A 121 -0.69 -0.38 -11.68
N MET A 122 -1.10 -1.14 -12.72
CA MET A 122 -2.51 -1.19 -13.13
C MET A 122 -2.89 -2.46 -13.88
N PRO A 123 -4.18 -2.77 -14.07
CA PRO A 123 -4.64 -3.78 -15.03
C PRO A 123 -4.21 -3.43 -16.46
N GLN A 124 -3.66 -4.40 -17.21
CA GLN A 124 -3.14 -4.18 -18.57
C GLN A 124 -4.21 -3.61 -19.53
N ALA A 125 -5.47 -3.99 -19.35
CA ALA A 125 -6.55 -3.48 -20.17
C ALA A 125 -6.75 -1.95 -20.03
N TRP A 126 -6.40 -1.39 -18.86
CA TRP A 126 -6.55 0.04 -18.60
C TRP A 126 -5.38 0.84 -19.13
N GLU A 127 -4.17 0.28 -19.15
CA GLU A 127 -2.98 0.91 -19.74
C GLU A 127 -3.25 1.40 -21.16
N LYS A 128 -3.76 0.53 -22.02
CA LYS A 128 -4.03 0.84 -23.43
C LYS A 128 -4.97 2.03 -23.64
N ASN A 129 -5.83 2.31 -22.67
CA ASN A 129 -6.79 3.42 -22.71
C ASN A 129 -6.28 4.71 -22.05
N MET A 130 -5.25 4.62 -21.21
CA MET A 130 -4.79 5.73 -20.39
C MET A 130 -3.41 6.26 -20.81
N TYR A 131 -2.56 5.40 -21.36
CA TYR A 131 -1.17 5.73 -21.67
C TYR A 131 -0.78 5.28 -23.06
N THR A 132 -0.06 6.15 -23.75
CA THR A 132 0.59 5.83 -25.02
C THR A 132 1.97 5.21 -24.77
N GLN A 133 2.53 4.54 -25.79
CA GLN A 133 3.92 4.06 -25.71
C GLN A 133 4.93 5.21 -25.55
N ALA A 134 4.58 6.40 -26.04
CA ALA A 134 5.39 7.61 -25.84
C ALA A 134 5.39 8.05 -24.38
N ASP A 135 4.23 7.96 -23.68
CA ASP A 135 4.14 8.28 -22.26
C ASP A 135 4.95 7.28 -21.41
N ILE A 136 4.83 5.99 -21.69
CA ILE A 136 5.58 4.93 -21.02
C ILE A 136 7.09 5.18 -21.13
N LYS A 137 7.56 5.50 -22.35
CA LYS A 137 8.98 5.83 -22.59
C LYS A 137 9.39 7.13 -21.92
N LYS A 138 8.57 8.19 -22.02
CA LYS A 138 8.83 9.51 -21.44
C LYS A 138 9.00 9.44 -19.92
N TRP A 139 8.20 8.60 -19.25
CA TRP A 139 8.23 8.48 -17.79
C TRP A 139 9.17 7.37 -17.31
N ASN A 140 9.88 6.70 -18.22
CA ASN A 140 10.78 5.60 -17.89
C ASN A 140 10.12 4.55 -17.01
N VAL A 141 8.90 4.13 -17.41
CA VAL A 141 8.15 3.09 -16.71
C VAL A 141 8.94 1.79 -16.71
N GLN A 142 9.07 1.17 -15.56
CA GLN A 142 9.79 -0.09 -15.43
C GLN A 142 9.03 -1.22 -16.16
N PRO A 143 9.73 -2.25 -16.68
CA PRO A 143 9.08 -3.41 -17.26
C PRO A 143 8.25 -4.16 -16.21
N HIS A 144 6.96 -4.34 -16.51
CA HIS A 144 6.04 -5.12 -15.67
C HIS A 144 5.73 -6.47 -16.31
N ASP A 145 5.94 -7.55 -15.59
CA ASP A 145 5.41 -8.85 -15.95
C ASP A 145 3.88 -8.84 -15.95
N THR A 146 3.24 -9.79 -16.60
CA THR A 146 1.78 -9.87 -16.66
C THR A 146 1.29 -11.23 -16.17
N ALA A 147 0.13 -11.24 -15.53
CA ALA A 147 -0.56 -12.45 -15.09
C ALA A 147 -2.07 -12.32 -15.31
N VAL A 148 -2.78 -13.43 -15.13
CA VAL A 148 -4.24 -13.44 -15.00
C VAL A 148 -4.58 -13.62 -13.54
N ALA A 149 -5.26 -12.64 -12.96
CA ALA A 149 -5.74 -12.71 -11.59
C ALA A 149 -7.27 -12.80 -11.55
N THR A 150 -7.81 -13.44 -10.51
CA THR A 150 -9.25 -13.59 -10.32
C THR A 150 -9.67 -12.91 -9.01
N VAL A 151 -10.60 -11.96 -9.10
CA VAL A 151 -11.23 -11.32 -7.94
C VAL A 151 -12.73 -11.24 -8.17
N HIS A 152 -13.52 -11.56 -7.16
CA HIS A 152 -14.98 -11.64 -7.21
C HIS A 152 -15.50 -12.52 -8.37
N GLY A 153 -14.74 -13.58 -8.75
CA GLY A 153 -15.05 -14.45 -9.87
C GLY A 153 -14.71 -13.88 -11.26
N THR A 154 -14.23 -12.63 -11.34
CA THR A 154 -13.84 -11.99 -12.60
C THR A 154 -12.35 -12.20 -12.86
N LYS A 155 -12.01 -12.70 -14.05
CA LYS A 155 -10.62 -12.85 -14.51
C LYS A 155 -10.17 -11.59 -15.25
N LEU A 156 -9.03 -11.04 -14.85
CA LEU A 156 -8.42 -9.87 -15.50
C LEU A 156 -6.94 -10.15 -15.78
N LYS A 157 -6.48 -9.68 -16.94
CA LYS A 157 -5.06 -9.58 -17.23
C LYS A 157 -4.51 -8.30 -16.59
N VAL A 158 -3.48 -8.46 -15.77
CA VAL A 158 -2.90 -7.38 -14.96
C VAL A 158 -1.39 -7.32 -15.19
N HIS A 159 -0.83 -6.10 -15.07
CA HIS A 159 0.59 -5.99 -14.77
C HIS A 159 0.83 -6.42 -13.34
N LEU A 160 1.97 -7.03 -13.09
CA LEU A 160 2.44 -7.32 -11.74
C LEU A 160 3.28 -6.15 -11.22
N PRO A 161 3.29 -5.88 -9.92
CA PRO A 161 4.26 -4.96 -9.35
C PRO A 161 5.68 -5.43 -9.69
N THR A 162 6.60 -4.49 -9.90
CA THR A 162 8.01 -4.80 -10.12
C THR A 162 8.63 -5.45 -8.88
N LYS A 163 9.78 -6.12 -9.06
CA LYS A 163 10.53 -6.69 -7.93
C LYS A 163 10.90 -5.62 -6.91
N ALA A 164 11.26 -4.42 -7.37
CA ALA A 164 11.59 -3.29 -6.50
C ALA A 164 10.37 -2.82 -5.68
N GLN A 165 9.19 -2.72 -6.31
CA GLN A 165 7.94 -2.39 -5.63
C GLN A 165 7.55 -3.42 -4.58
N ILE A 166 7.70 -4.71 -4.89
CA ILE A 166 7.43 -5.80 -3.94
C ILE A 166 8.43 -5.76 -2.78
N ALA A 167 9.72 -5.56 -3.04
CA ALA A 167 10.72 -5.45 -1.99
C ALA A 167 10.40 -4.29 -1.03
N SER A 168 10.03 -3.12 -1.57
CA SER A 168 9.60 -1.97 -0.77
C SER A 168 8.30 -2.21 0.00
N LEU A 169 7.32 -2.88 -0.62
CA LEU A 169 6.07 -3.25 0.06
C LEU A 169 6.34 -4.15 1.26
N ILE A 170 7.19 -5.16 1.11
CA ILE A 170 7.56 -6.07 2.19
C ILE A 170 8.22 -5.32 3.35
N GLN A 171 9.16 -4.40 3.06
CA GLN A 171 9.80 -3.57 4.09
C GLN A 171 8.78 -2.69 4.83
N LEU A 172 7.87 -2.08 4.09
CA LEU A 172 6.81 -1.24 4.66
C LEU A 172 5.85 -2.05 5.56
N MET A 173 5.42 -3.24 5.10
CA MET A 173 4.53 -4.12 5.85
C MET A 173 5.22 -4.71 7.07
N TRP A 174 6.50 -5.07 6.96
CA TRP A 174 7.30 -5.47 8.13
C TRP A 174 7.37 -4.34 9.15
N GLY A 175 7.78 -3.13 8.76
CA GLY A 175 7.84 -1.99 9.68
C GLY A 175 6.50 -1.67 10.34
N PHE A 176 5.38 -1.83 9.61
CA PHE A 176 4.06 -1.72 10.21
C PHE A 176 3.81 -2.77 11.29
N THR A 177 4.19 -4.03 11.08
CA THR A 177 4.01 -5.09 12.09
C THR A 177 4.97 -4.97 13.29
N GLU A 178 6.13 -4.33 13.12
CA GLU A 178 7.03 -3.99 14.24
C GLU A 178 6.45 -2.85 15.11
N LEU A 179 5.87 -1.83 14.48
CA LEU A 179 5.16 -0.78 15.21
C LEU A 179 3.89 -1.30 15.89
N PHE A 180 3.17 -2.23 15.26
CA PHE A 180 1.90 -2.77 15.75
C PHE A 180 1.92 -4.31 15.83
N PRO A 181 2.66 -4.90 16.79
CA PRO A 181 2.93 -6.35 16.84
C PRO A 181 1.70 -7.20 17.11
N HIS A 182 0.58 -6.60 17.53
CA HIS A 182 -0.71 -7.28 17.67
C HIS A 182 -1.44 -7.48 16.34
N VAL A 183 -0.98 -6.86 15.25
CA VAL A 183 -1.54 -7.05 13.89
C VAL A 183 -0.75 -8.17 13.20
N PRO A 184 -1.36 -9.32 12.91
CA PRO A 184 -0.67 -10.43 12.29
C PRO A 184 -0.27 -10.13 10.84
N ALA A 185 0.89 -10.61 10.41
CA ALA A 185 1.37 -10.52 9.03
C ALA A 185 0.67 -11.55 8.12
N LYS A 186 -0.65 -11.49 8.04
CA LYS A 186 -1.49 -12.48 7.33
C LYS A 186 -2.56 -11.81 6.49
N PHE A 187 -2.77 -12.34 5.27
CA PHE A 187 -3.94 -12.07 4.45
C PHE A 187 -5.11 -13.00 4.83
N PRO A 188 -6.37 -12.63 4.50
CA PRO A 188 -7.54 -13.43 4.85
C PRO A 188 -7.52 -14.81 4.17
N ARG A 189 -7.91 -15.83 4.93
CA ARG A 189 -8.02 -17.21 4.47
C ARG A 189 -9.39 -17.80 4.75
N THR A 190 -9.80 -18.74 3.92
CA THR A 190 -10.97 -19.58 4.18
C THR A 190 -10.67 -20.55 5.35
N PRO A 191 -11.70 -21.19 5.94
CA PRO A 191 -11.48 -22.22 6.96
C PRO A 191 -10.58 -23.39 6.50
N GLN A 192 -10.48 -23.63 5.17
CA GLN A 192 -9.62 -24.64 4.57
C GLN A 192 -8.18 -24.13 4.32
N GLY A 193 -7.87 -22.87 4.66
CA GLY A 193 -6.54 -22.27 4.53
C GLY A 193 -6.25 -21.59 3.20
N PHE A 194 -7.19 -21.57 2.24
CA PHE A 194 -7.01 -20.90 0.95
C PHE A 194 -7.15 -19.37 1.09
N LEU A 195 -6.35 -18.62 0.34
CA LEU A 195 -6.47 -17.16 0.28
C LEU A 195 -7.87 -16.75 -0.22
N VAL A 196 -8.45 -15.78 0.46
CA VAL A 196 -9.74 -15.19 0.05
C VAL A 196 -9.51 -14.23 -1.12
N THR A 197 -10.26 -14.41 -2.21
CA THR A 197 -10.21 -13.56 -3.41
C THR A 197 -11.49 -12.76 -3.63
N THR A 198 -12.28 -12.60 -2.56
CA THR A 198 -13.55 -11.88 -2.58
C THR A 198 -13.66 -10.97 -1.37
N LYS A 199 -14.72 -10.14 -1.34
CA LYS A 199 -15.06 -9.36 -0.13
C LYS A 199 -15.26 -10.28 1.07
N LEU A 200 -14.67 -9.92 2.20
CA LEU A 200 -14.94 -10.57 3.48
C LEU A 200 -16.40 -10.35 3.91
N GLU A 201 -16.95 -11.27 4.67
CA GLU A 201 -18.30 -11.12 5.21
C GLU A 201 -18.36 -9.95 6.21
N LYS A 202 -17.40 -9.90 7.13
CA LYS A 202 -17.25 -8.85 8.15
C LYS A 202 -15.83 -8.29 8.17
N PRO A 203 -15.46 -7.44 7.17
CA PRO A 203 -14.10 -6.93 7.06
C PRO A 203 -13.62 -6.17 8.30
N GLU A 204 -14.53 -5.51 9.02
CA GLU A 204 -14.26 -4.73 10.23
C GLU A 204 -13.81 -5.58 11.43
N THR A 205 -14.03 -6.89 11.39
CA THR A 205 -13.58 -7.82 12.43
C THR A 205 -12.22 -8.44 12.15
N TYR A 206 -11.73 -8.33 10.92
CA TYR A 206 -10.46 -8.91 10.52
C TYR A 206 -9.28 -8.04 11.00
N SER A 207 -8.22 -8.70 11.49
CA SER A 207 -6.93 -8.09 11.78
C SER A 207 -5.84 -8.72 10.92
N GLY A 208 -5.02 -7.90 10.26
CA GLY A 208 -3.95 -8.34 9.36
C GLY A 208 -3.86 -7.51 8.08
N PHE A 209 -3.29 -8.09 7.05
CA PHE A 209 -3.16 -7.48 5.73
C PHE A 209 -4.43 -7.69 4.91
N VAL A 210 -4.86 -6.65 4.20
CA VAL A 210 -6.03 -6.72 3.31
C VAL A 210 -5.73 -6.06 1.96
N ASN A 211 -6.34 -6.56 0.91
CA ASN A 211 -6.48 -5.85 -0.35
C ASN A 211 -7.81 -5.09 -0.33
N HIS A 212 -7.94 -4.02 -1.11
CA HIS A 212 -9.16 -3.22 -1.13
C HIS A 212 -10.41 -4.05 -1.48
N TYR A 213 -10.28 -5.06 -2.34
CA TYR A 213 -11.40 -5.95 -2.69
C TYR A 213 -11.89 -6.80 -1.50
N HIS A 214 -11.08 -7.01 -0.44
CA HIS A 214 -11.52 -7.66 0.78
C HIS A 214 -12.54 -6.79 1.55
N LEU A 215 -12.46 -5.48 1.40
CA LEU A 215 -13.30 -4.51 2.13
C LEU A 215 -14.63 -4.23 1.41
N THR A 216 -14.64 -4.23 0.07
CA THR A 216 -15.85 -3.92 -0.72
C THR A 216 -15.86 -4.63 -2.06
N ARG A 217 -17.07 -5.03 -2.53
CA ARG A 217 -17.25 -5.67 -3.84
C ARG A 217 -17.09 -4.72 -5.03
N SER A 218 -17.17 -3.41 -4.79
CA SER A 218 -17.01 -2.40 -5.85
C SER A 218 -15.55 -2.19 -6.26
N LYS A 219 -14.62 -2.82 -5.58
CA LYS A 219 -13.18 -2.68 -5.81
C LYS A 219 -12.56 -4.01 -6.22
N MET A 220 -11.53 -3.93 -7.05
CA MET A 220 -10.78 -5.08 -7.55
C MET A 220 -9.28 -5.03 -7.18
N ASP A 221 -8.82 -3.91 -6.64
CA ASP A 221 -7.44 -3.72 -6.22
C ASP A 221 -7.21 -4.38 -4.85
N THR A 222 -6.12 -5.03 -4.63
CA THR A 222 -4.94 -5.17 -5.46
C THR A 222 -4.93 -6.54 -6.15
N LEU A 223 -4.78 -6.53 -7.48
CA LEU A 223 -4.68 -7.76 -8.28
C LEU A 223 -3.20 -8.14 -8.50
N GLY A 224 -2.94 -9.45 -8.58
CA GLY A 224 -1.63 -9.98 -9.00
C GLY A 224 -0.55 -9.99 -7.92
N LEU A 225 -0.87 -9.66 -6.65
CA LEU A 225 0.07 -9.85 -5.54
C LEU A 225 0.22 -11.33 -5.19
N ASP A 226 1.47 -11.79 -5.05
CA ASP A 226 1.78 -13.05 -4.38
C ASP A 226 1.69 -12.85 -2.86
N MET A 227 0.47 -12.97 -2.33
CA MET A 227 0.19 -12.74 -0.91
C MET A 227 0.92 -13.73 0.00
N GLU A 228 1.11 -14.99 -0.43
CA GLU A 228 1.82 -16.01 0.34
C GLU A 228 3.31 -15.71 0.45
N MET A 229 3.91 -15.29 -0.64
CA MET A 229 5.30 -14.86 -0.65
C MET A 229 5.51 -13.63 0.24
N ILE A 230 4.63 -12.63 0.15
CA ILE A 230 4.70 -11.42 0.99
C ILE A 230 4.59 -11.78 2.48
N GLU A 231 3.61 -12.59 2.89
CA GLU A 231 3.47 -13.07 4.27
C GLU A 231 4.76 -13.73 4.77
N ARG A 232 5.28 -14.67 4.00
CA ARG A 232 6.50 -15.41 4.35
C ARG A 232 7.70 -14.46 4.53
N GLU A 233 7.90 -13.54 3.60
CA GLU A 233 9.03 -12.61 3.65
C GLU A 233 8.91 -11.59 4.81
N VAL A 234 7.70 -11.14 5.15
CA VAL A 234 7.47 -10.29 6.34
C VAL A 234 7.76 -11.07 7.62
N GLU A 235 7.25 -12.30 7.76
CA GLU A 235 7.51 -13.13 8.94
C GLU A 235 9.00 -13.47 9.06
N LEU A 236 9.69 -13.74 7.96
CA LEU A 236 11.14 -13.99 7.99
C LEU A 236 11.91 -12.80 8.56
N ARG A 237 11.57 -11.56 8.16
CA ARG A 237 12.20 -10.34 8.70
C ARG A 237 11.96 -10.16 10.19
N LYS A 238 10.75 -10.44 10.66
CA LYS A 238 10.45 -10.42 12.10
C LYS A 238 11.29 -11.41 12.90
N MET A 239 11.61 -12.57 12.30
CA MET A 239 12.40 -13.61 12.97
C MET A 239 13.90 -13.28 13.04
N ILE A 240 14.46 -12.67 11.99
CA ILE A 240 15.91 -12.43 11.92
C ILE A 240 16.33 -11.10 12.55
N GLY A 241 15.38 -10.19 12.82
CA GLY A 241 15.62 -8.88 13.43
C GLY A 241 16.63 -8.08 12.60
N TYR A 242 16.16 -7.33 11.61
CA TYR A 242 17.04 -6.46 10.81
C TYR A 242 17.48 -5.26 11.61
#